data_27748ea626a3cf8b5fbe38fa3d839e95
#
_entry.id   27748ea626a3cf8b5fbe38fa3d839e95
#
_cell.length_a   1.000
_cell.length_b   1.000
_cell.length_c   1.000
_cell.angle_alpha   90.00
_cell.angle_beta   90.00
_cell.angle_gamma   90.00
#
_symmetry.space_group_name_H-M   'P 1'
#
loop_
_entity.id
_entity.type
_entity.pdbx_description
1 polymer ?
#
loop_
_entity_poly.entity_id
_entity_poly.type
_entity_poly.pdbx_seq_one_letter_code
_entity_poly.pdbx_strand_id
1 'polypeptide(L)'
;ALCAKAHEYGVKVIVDVVANHTDHPNVAARLKDESLYHERFGVGNWNDRHQVTFGMIGMWDLDTNNPTVQAIIKQYIQDLKACGVDGIRWDAIKHIALPSEGDSFMKNVVDQEMYNYGEILDGTGGNDNILFPEYQTYMSITDNGYGNGFANSFAGGSINESVGNFNRRNAKTEKLVYWGESHDTYANDGGESKNKSQNVIDRAYAVVAGNNGATALYFSRPAQKAKNDIKFGDKGSVHFKDAEVAQVNHMHNVCAGEPNYYVKGNGVCAQVRKSGAIIVLGSGSDRDVTVANGAGDGKWLKSGTYKDMVGGGAFTVNASTISGHVGESGIAVIYNAGPIVLTPEVVFNPADGTAFSDETLNVTATPLNAVSAWIQVNGGEKQTFTAAKQFTVGADVAYGKNVTITWSATDKEGKTETGSVTYKKVKAYVPA
;
A
#
# COMPACT_ATOMS: atom_id res chain seq x y z
N ALA A 1 0.86 -20.97 4.39
CA ALA A 1 0.09 -21.33 3.18
C ALA A 1 -0.30 -20.07 2.39
N LEU A 2 -1.01 -19.08 2.97
CA LEU A 2 -1.49 -17.89 2.25
C LEU A 2 -0.33 -17.07 1.65
N CYS A 3 0.65 -16.68 2.47
CA CYS A 3 1.79 -15.87 2.02
C CYS A 3 2.58 -16.57 0.89
N ALA A 4 2.90 -17.86 1.07
CA ALA A 4 3.57 -18.64 0.04
C ALA A 4 2.79 -18.64 -1.27
N LYS A 5 1.45 -18.78 -1.20
CA LYS A 5 0.61 -18.75 -2.40
C LYS A 5 0.56 -17.38 -3.07
N ALA A 6 0.49 -16.31 -2.28
CA ALA A 6 0.52 -14.95 -2.80
C ALA A 6 1.86 -14.66 -3.51
N HIS A 7 2.97 -15.08 -2.90
CA HIS A 7 4.31 -14.89 -3.46
C HIS A 7 4.53 -15.61 -4.79
N GLU A 8 3.89 -16.76 -5.01
CA GLU A 8 3.90 -17.46 -6.32
C GLU A 8 3.38 -16.54 -7.46
N TYR A 9 2.54 -15.58 -7.13
CA TYR A 9 1.98 -14.59 -8.07
C TYR A 9 2.60 -13.20 -7.97
N GLY A 10 3.72 -13.06 -7.25
CA GLY A 10 4.37 -11.77 -7.02
C GLY A 10 3.57 -10.81 -6.13
N VAL A 11 2.58 -11.32 -5.39
CA VAL A 11 1.73 -10.52 -4.51
C VAL A 11 2.30 -10.52 -3.11
N LYS A 12 2.50 -9.34 -2.54
CA LYS A 12 2.92 -9.14 -1.16
C LYS A 12 1.72 -9.20 -0.21
N VAL A 13 1.95 -9.70 1.01
CA VAL A 13 0.92 -9.83 2.04
C VAL A 13 1.21 -8.85 3.16
N ILE A 14 0.25 -7.98 3.42
CA ILE A 14 0.27 -7.04 4.54
C ILE A 14 -0.82 -7.47 5.51
N VAL A 15 -0.48 -7.61 6.80
CA VAL A 15 -1.42 -7.99 7.85
C VAL A 15 -1.83 -6.76 8.65
N ASP A 16 -3.12 -6.68 8.94
CA ASP A 16 -3.70 -5.68 9.82
C ASP A 16 -3.48 -6.06 11.28
N VAL A 17 -2.79 -5.23 12.05
CA VAL A 17 -2.43 -5.47 13.44
C VAL A 17 -3.04 -4.40 14.33
N VAL A 18 -3.94 -4.83 15.21
CA VAL A 18 -4.57 -4.00 16.23
C VAL A 18 -3.70 -4.04 17.48
N ALA A 19 -2.85 -3.02 17.66
CA ALA A 19 -1.90 -2.94 18.77
C ALA A 19 -2.29 -1.95 19.86
N ASN A 20 -3.23 -1.04 19.57
CA ASN A 20 -3.65 0.00 20.50
C ASN A 20 -4.65 -0.50 21.54
N HIS A 21 -5.56 -1.38 21.18
CA HIS A 21 -6.71 -1.74 22.02
C HIS A 21 -7.09 -3.21 21.90
N THR A 22 -7.91 -3.68 22.81
CA THR A 22 -8.40 -5.07 22.80
C THR A 22 -9.85 -5.17 23.28
N ASP A 23 -10.56 -6.24 22.88
CA ASP A 23 -11.89 -6.60 23.40
C ASP A 23 -11.76 -7.30 24.77
N HIS A 24 -11.22 -6.62 25.78
CA HIS A 24 -11.14 -7.15 27.14
C HIS A 24 -12.56 -7.37 27.72
N PRO A 25 -12.87 -8.49 28.35
CA PRO A 25 -11.98 -9.58 28.79
C PRO A 25 -11.79 -10.73 27.79
N ASN A 26 -12.26 -10.60 26.53
CA ASN A 26 -12.24 -11.65 25.52
C ASN A 26 -10.88 -11.74 24.80
N VAL A 27 -9.80 -11.69 25.55
CA VAL A 27 -8.42 -11.66 25.04
C VAL A 27 -7.65 -12.91 25.46
N ALA A 28 -6.50 -13.12 24.81
CA ALA A 28 -5.56 -14.17 25.22
C ALA A 28 -5.14 -14.00 26.67
N ALA A 29 -4.87 -15.12 27.37
CA ALA A 29 -4.53 -15.13 28.79
C ALA A 29 -3.44 -14.12 29.17
N ARG A 30 -2.43 -13.95 28.31
CA ARG A 30 -1.32 -13.02 28.48
C ARG A 30 -1.69 -11.53 28.46
N LEU A 31 -2.90 -11.19 28.02
CA LEU A 31 -3.42 -9.82 27.99
C LEU A 31 -4.59 -9.59 28.98
N LYS A 32 -4.85 -10.56 29.87
CA LYS A 32 -5.94 -10.43 30.87
C LYS A 32 -5.60 -9.59 32.08
N ASP A 33 -4.32 -9.31 32.31
CA ASP A 33 -3.89 -8.45 33.41
C ASP A 33 -4.28 -7.00 33.12
N GLU A 34 -5.15 -6.43 33.96
CA GLU A 34 -5.64 -5.07 33.81
C GLU A 34 -4.53 -4.01 33.96
N SER A 35 -3.41 -4.35 34.59
CA SER A 35 -2.25 -3.45 34.70
C SER A 35 -1.51 -3.22 33.36
N LEU A 36 -1.89 -3.95 32.30
CA LEU A 36 -1.38 -3.76 30.96
C LEU A 36 -2.15 -2.69 30.16
N TYR A 37 -3.12 -2.05 30.78
CA TYR A 37 -4.02 -1.09 30.13
C TYR A 37 -3.93 0.28 30.79
N HIS A 38 -4.18 1.33 30.02
CA HIS A 38 -4.34 2.67 30.54
C HIS A 38 -5.60 2.81 31.42
N GLU A 39 -5.72 3.94 32.12
CA GLU A 39 -6.93 4.27 32.87
C GLU A 39 -8.15 4.29 31.95
N ARG A 40 -9.28 3.81 32.46
CA ARG A 40 -10.49 3.63 31.67
C ARG A 40 -11.30 4.92 31.56
N PHE A 41 -11.01 5.71 30.56
CA PHE A 41 -11.85 6.83 30.14
C PHE A 41 -12.00 6.87 28.63
N GLY A 42 -13.12 7.38 28.12
CA GLY A 42 -13.34 7.54 26.69
C GLY A 42 -12.76 8.83 26.16
N VAL A 43 -12.43 8.86 24.86
CA VAL A 43 -12.01 10.10 24.18
C VAL A 43 -13.20 11.05 24.12
N GLY A 44 -13.19 12.11 24.94
CA GLY A 44 -14.20 13.17 24.94
C GLY A 44 -13.84 14.35 24.02
N ASN A 45 -12.56 14.57 23.78
CA ASN A 45 -12.07 15.63 22.91
C ASN A 45 -11.00 15.09 21.95
N TRP A 46 -11.37 14.95 20.68
CA TRP A 46 -10.49 14.46 19.60
C TRP A 46 -9.37 15.44 19.18
N ASN A 47 -9.35 16.64 19.71
CA ASN A 47 -8.27 17.62 19.55
C ASN A 47 -7.33 17.67 20.78
N ASP A 48 -7.54 16.81 21.74
CA ASP A 48 -6.68 16.66 22.91
C ASP A 48 -5.81 15.41 22.73
N ARG A 49 -4.55 15.63 22.45
CA ARG A 49 -3.59 14.55 22.15
C ARG A 49 -3.48 13.52 23.27
N HIS A 50 -3.52 13.97 24.53
CA HIS A 50 -3.49 13.05 25.68
C HIS A 50 -4.73 12.12 25.69
N GLN A 51 -5.91 12.68 25.47
CA GLN A 51 -7.11 11.84 25.39
C GLN A 51 -7.06 10.89 24.19
N VAL A 52 -6.51 11.32 23.06
CA VAL A 52 -6.39 10.47 21.88
C VAL A 52 -5.42 9.31 22.09
N THR A 53 -4.36 9.49 22.90
CA THR A 53 -3.33 8.46 23.11
C THR A 53 -3.53 7.60 24.34
N PHE A 54 -4.40 7.99 25.27
CA PHE A 54 -4.63 7.24 26.51
C PHE A 54 -6.10 6.88 26.72
N GLY A 55 -6.99 7.38 25.89
CA GLY A 55 -8.42 7.19 26.00
C GLY A 55 -8.95 6.04 25.15
N MET A 56 -9.92 5.31 25.70
CA MET A 56 -10.59 4.23 24.99
C MET A 56 -11.40 4.72 23.78
N ILE A 57 -11.28 4.01 22.67
CA ILE A 57 -12.07 4.21 21.45
C ILE A 57 -13.17 3.14 21.30
N GLY A 58 -13.84 2.82 22.40
CA GLY A 58 -14.87 1.80 22.46
C GLY A 58 -14.39 0.45 23.00
N MET A 59 -13.09 0.23 23.06
CA MET A 59 -12.42 -0.95 23.60
C MET A 59 -11.29 -0.52 24.55
N TRP A 60 -10.81 -1.44 25.37
CA TRP A 60 -9.78 -1.12 26.37
C TRP A 60 -8.46 -0.79 25.69
N ASP A 61 -7.88 0.33 26.09
CA ASP A 61 -6.65 0.87 25.56
C ASP A 61 -5.42 0.26 26.23
N LEU A 62 -4.53 -0.35 25.46
CA LEU A 62 -3.31 -0.96 25.96
C LEU A 62 -2.28 0.12 26.32
N ASP A 63 -1.61 -0.04 27.47
CA ASP A 63 -0.41 0.76 27.79
C ASP A 63 0.74 0.33 26.86
N THR A 64 0.83 0.96 25.70
CA THR A 64 1.81 0.65 24.67
C THR A 64 3.25 0.95 25.09
N ASN A 65 3.46 1.78 26.12
CA ASN A 65 4.77 2.01 26.70
C ASN A 65 5.18 0.93 27.72
N ASN A 66 4.26 0.05 28.11
CA ASN A 66 4.53 -1.06 29.02
C ASN A 66 5.44 -2.11 28.35
N PRO A 67 6.62 -2.45 28.93
CA PRO A 67 7.54 -3.41 28.33
C PRO A 67 6.94 -4.79 28.05
N THR A 68 6.00 -5.23 28.89
CA THR A 68 5.29 -6.52 28.72
C THR A 68 4.39 -6.47 27.47
N VAL A 69 3.63 -5.38 27.29
CA VAL A 69 2.80 -5.17 26.09
C VAL A 69 3.68 -5.14 24.84
N GLN A 70 4.78 -4.38 24.89
CA GLN A 70 5.74 -4.31 23.78
C GLN A 70 6.32 -5.69 23.44
N ALA A 71 6.71 -6.48 24.43
CA ALA A 71 7.25 -7.82 24.21
C ALA A 71 6.22 -8.76 23.56
N ILE A 72 4.96 -8.72 24.02
CA ILE A 72 3.87 -9.53 23.45
C ILE A 72 3.63 -9.17 21.98
N ILE A 73 3.51 -7.88 21.67
CA ILE A 73 3.23 -7.42 20.30
C ILE A 73 4.43 -7.67 19.39
N LYS A 74 5.63 -7.40 19.86
CA LYS A 74 6.87 -7.68 19.12
C LYS A 74 6.99 -9.16 18.73
N GLN A 75 6.69 -10.07 19.68
CA GLN A 75 6.69 -11.50 19.39
C GLN A 75 5.65 -11.84 18.31
N TYR A 76 4.46 -11.26 18.41
CA TYR A 76 3.42 -11.46 17.39
C TYR A 76 3.88 -10.99 15.99
N ILE A 77 4.55 -9.83 15.90
CA ILE A 77 5.10 -9.37 14.62
C ILE A 77 6.18 -10.34 14.08
N GLN A 78 7.04 -10.86 14.96
CA GLN A 78 8.05 -11.84 14.57
C GLN A 78 7.41 -13.15 14.07
N ASP A 79 6.33 -13.60 14.70
CA ASP A 79 5.59 -14.79 14.27
C ASP A 79 4.93 -14.57 12.89
N LEU A 80 4.37 -13.39 12.64
CA LEU A 80 3.83 -13.01 11.33
C LEU A 80 4.93 -12.99 10.25
N LYS A 81 6.08 -12.40 10.56
CA LYS A 81 7.24 -12.38 9.67
C LYS A 81 7.73 -13.79 9.35
N ALA A 82 7.79 -14.68 10.34
CA ALA A 82 8.14 -16.08 10.15
C ALA A 82 7.11 -16.85 9.29
N CYS A 83 5.86 -16.41 9.27
CA CYS A 83 4.82 -16.93 8.38
C CYS A 83 4.93 -16.42 6.93
N GLY A 84 5.87 -15.50 6.65
CA GLY A 84 6.09 -14.93 5.33
C GLY A 84 5.28 -13.64 5.05
N VAL A 85 4.83 -12.95 6.09
CA VAL A 85 4.16 -11.65 5.96
C VAL A 85 5.19 -10.60 5.54
N ASP A 86 4.87 -9.79 4.54
CA ASP A 86 5.78 -8.79 3.97
C ASP A 86 5.66 -7.41 4.64
N GLY A 87 4.54 -7.13 5.27
CA GLY A 87 4.32 -5.84 5.90
C GLY A 87 3.16 -5.83 6.90
N ILE A 88 3.09 -4.75 7.64
CA ILE A 88 2.09 -4.52 8.69
C ILE A 88 1.30 -3.25 8.38
N ARG A 89 -0.01 -3.34 8.46
CA ARG A 89 -0.89 -2.19 8.65
C ARG A 89 -1.15 -2.06 10.15
N TRP A 90 -0.76 -0.96 10.73
CA TRP A 90 -1.00 -0.67 12.15
C TRP A 90 -2.33 0.04 12.30
N ASP A 91 -3.31 -0.68 12.83
CA ASP A 91 -4.63 -0.14 13.14
C ASP A 91 -4.51 0.96 14.20
N ALA A 92 -5.31 2.02 14.06
CA ALA A 92 -5.44 3.08 15.04
C ALA A 92 -4.10 3.67 15.52
N ILE A 93 -3.07 3.75 14.66
CA ILE A 93 -1.71 4.15 15.07
C ILE A 93 -1.67 5.56 15.70
N LYS A 94 -2.60 6.44 15.34
CA LYS A 94 -2.69 7.77 15.95
C LYS A 94 -2.93 7.72 17.47
N HIS A 95 -3.45 6.60 17.98
CA HIS A 95 -3.72 6.38 19.40
C HIS A 95 -2.50 5.85 20.17
N ILE A 96 -1.44 5.46 19.48
CA ILE A 96 -0.17 5.11 20.10
C ILE A 96 0.72 6.35 20.10
N ALA A 97 1.19 6.74 21.28
CA ALA A 97 2.03 7.91 21.45
C ALA A 97 3.41 7.73 20.78
N LEU A 98 4.04 8.83 20.44
CA LEU A 98 5.33 8.88 19.78
C LEU A 98 6.49 8.97 20.78
N PRO A 99 7.72 8.68 20.38
CA PRO A 99 8.89 8.86 21.25
C PRO A 99 9.11 10.28 21.75
N SER A 100 8.71 11.31 21.01
CA SER A 100 8.69 12.70 21.49
C SER A 100 7.68 12.94 22.62
N GLU A 101 6.68 12.07 22.74
CA GLU A 101 5.63 12.07 23.75
C GLU A 101 5.95 11.10 24.92
N GLY A 102 7.10 10.42 24.86
CA GLY A 102 7.61 9.54 25.93
C GLY A 102 7.30 8.05 25.72
N ASP A 103 6.67 7.64 24.65
CA ASP A 103 6.40 6.22 24.37
C ASP A 103 7.52 5.60 23.52
N SER A 104 7.96 4.43 23.91
CA SER A 104 9.03 3.69 23.22
C SER A 104 8.53 2.66 22.21
N PHE A 105 7.22 2.49 22.05
CA PHE A 105 6.61 1.48 21.17
C PHE A 105 7.17 1.51 19.75
N MET A 106 7.19 2.68 19.11
CA MET A 106 7.65 2.82 17.73
C MET A 106 9.08 2.31 17.53
N LYS A 107 9.96 2.55 18.51
CA LYS A 107 11.37 2.13 18.47
C LYS A 107 11.55 0.64 18.76
N ASN A 108 10.75 0.09 19.65
CA ASN A 108 10.97 -1.23 20.20
C ASN A 108 10.20 -2.33 19.45
N VAL A 109 9.05 -1.99 18.85
CA VAL A 109 8.09 -2.95 18.30
C VAL A 109 8.03 -2.93 16.78
N VAL A 110 8.09 -1.74 16.15
CA VAL A 110 7.98 -1.62 14.69
C VAL A 110 9.24 -2.17 14.02
N ASP A 111 9.09 -3.29 13.31
CA ASP A 111 10.19 -3.92 12.58
C ASP A 111 10.48 -3.17 11.26
N GLN A 112 11.61 -2.45 11.22
CA GLN A 112 12.01 -1.64 10.06
C GLN A 112 12.47 -2.48 8.85
N GLU A 113 12.60 -3.79 8.99
CA GLU A 113 12.89 -4.70 7.86
C GLU A 113 11.62 -5.10 7.11
N MET A 114 10.43 -4.78 7.64
CA MET A 114 9.13 -5.00 7.02
C MET A 114 8.58 -3.69 6.46
N TYR A 115 7.68 -3.78 5.45
CA TYR A 115 6.89 -2.61 5.07
C TYR A 115 5.89 -2.30 6.19
N ASN A 116 5.84 -1.06 6.63
CA ASN A 116 4.91 -0.62 7.66
C ASN A 116 4.10 0.58 7.19
N TYR A 117 2.80 0.55 7.41
CA TYR A 117 1.98 1.75 7.37
C TYR A 117 0.96 1.78 8.50
N GLY A 118 0.67 2.97 8.98
CA GLY A 118 -0.22 3.20 10.11
C GLY A 118 -1.46 3.98 9.71
N GLU A 119 -2.59 3.62 10.31
CA GLU A 119 -3.84 4.30 10.11
C GLU A 119 -3.92 5.57 10.95
N ILE A 120 -4.05 6.72 10.29
CA ILE A 120 -4.42 7.99 10.90
C ILE A 120 -5.70 8.49 10.21
N LEU A 121 -6.82 8.48 10.95
CA LEU A 121 -8.10 9.02 10.49
C LEU A 121 -8.29 10.43 11.07
N ASP A 122 -8.58 11.40 10.20
CA ASP A 122 -8.96 12.77 10.54
C ASP A 122 -7.93 13.56 11.38
N GLY A 123 -6.66 13.14 11.34
CA GLY A 123 -5.57 13.76 12.07
C GLY A 123 -5.21 13.05 13.36
N THR A 124 -4.19 13.56 14.04
CA THR A 124 -3.57 12.93 15.20
C THR A 124 -4.17 13.37 16.54
N GLY A 125 -5.03 14.35 16.56
CA GLY A 125 -5.51 15.02 17.78
C GLY A 125 -4.51 15.99 18.38
N GLY A 126 -3.41 16.28 17.69
CA GLY A 126 -2.38 17.23 18.11
C GLY A 126 -1.91 18.10 16.95
N ASN A 127 -0.64 18.53 16.98
CA ASN A 127 -0.06 19.29 15.90
C ASN A 127 0.37 18.36 14.75
N ASP A 128 -0.50 18.17 13.79
CA ASP A 128 -0.28 17.30 12.64
C ASP A 128 0.99 17.65 11.84
N ASN A 129 1.36 18.95 11.76
CA ASN A 129 2.57 19.37 11.06
C ASN A 129 3.88 18.88 11.72
N ILE A 130 3.80 18.46 12.98
CA ILE A 130 4.90 17.87 13.74
C ILE A 130 4.73 16.33 13.81
N LEU A 131 3.55 15.87 14.18
CA LEU A 131 3.31 14.45 14.47
C LEU A 131 3.31 13.58 13.20
N PHE A 132 2.76 14.05 12.07
CA PHE A 132 2.82 13.30 10.79
C PHE A 132 4.26 13.02 10.35
N PRO A 133 5.18 14.01 10.27
CA PRO A 133 6.58 13.72 9.96
C PRO A 133 7.26 12.79 10.96
N GLU A 134 6.89 12.83 12.24
CA GLU A 134 7.48 11.93 13.25
C GLU A 134 7.00 10.48 13.06
N TYR A 135 5.69 10.24 12.85
CA TYR A 135 5.20 8.90 12.46
C TYR A 135 5.92 8.39 11.23
N GLN A 136 6.19 9.28 10.26
CA GLN A 136 6.88 8.91 9.03
C GLN A 136 8.36 8.54 9.20
N THR A 137 8.96 8.76 10.37
CA THR A 137 10.28 8.18 10.67
C THR A 137 10.21 6.66 10.82
N TYR A 138 9.06 6.13 11.23
CA TYR A 138 8.89 4.71 11.53
C TYR A 138 8.11 3.95 10.45
N MET A 139 7.18 4.59 9.76
CA MET A 139 6.26 3.94 8.83
C MET A 139 5.69 4.92 7.80
N SER A 140 5.03 4.40 6.79
CA SER A 140 4.10 5.21 5.98
C SER A 140 2.81 5.44 6.78
N ILE A 141 2.06 6.49 6.47
CA ILE A 141 0.83 6.82 7.18
C ILE A 141 -0.30 7.19 6.24
N THR A 142 -1.52 6.92 6.65
CA THR A 142 -2.70 7.28 5.87
C THR A 142 -3.05 8.77 6.03
N ASP A 143 -3.55 9.38 4.95
CA ASP A 143 -4.26 10.66 4.98
C ASP A 143 -5.61 10.49 4.27
N ASN A 144 -6.64 10.14 5.04
CA ASN A 144 -7.97 9.86 4.51
C ASN A 144 -8.69 11.11 3.97
N GLY A 145 -8.35 12.28 4.45
CA GLY A 145 -9.04 13.52 4.10
C GLY A 145 -8.94 13.86 2.61
N TYR A 146 -7.83 13.50 1.96
CA TYR A 146 -7.64 13.75 0.54
C TYR A 146 -8.60 12.91 -0.34
N GLY A 147 -8.61 11.60 -0.15
CA GLY A 147 -9.48 10.70 -0.92
C GLY A 147 -10.97 10.88 -0.60
N ASN A 148 -11.33 10.99 0.68
CA ASN A 148 -12.70 11.28 1.12
C ASN A 148 -13.22 12.59 0.54
N GLY A 149 -12.37 13.61 0.50
CA GLY A 149 -12.72 14.89 -0.11
C GLY A 149 -13.09 14.76 -1.57
N PHE A 150 -12.33 14.01 -2.38
CA PHE A 150 -12.68 13.75 -3.78
C PHE A 150 -13.94 12.90 -3.89
N ALA A 151 -14.11 11.85 -3.09
CA ALA A 151 -15.32 11.02 -3.12
C ALA A 151 -16.57 11.84 -2.79
N ASN A 152 -16.51 12.76 -1.83
CA ASN A 152 -17.62 13.66 -1.50
C ASN A 152 -17.86 14.68 -2.61
N SER A 153 -16.81 15.25 -3.18
CA SER A 153 -16.90 16.20 -4.27
C SER A 153 -17.59 15.59 -5.51
N PHE A 154 -17.13 14.41 -5.93
CA PHE A 154 -17.73 13.71 -7.09
C PHE A 154 -19.15 13.22 -6.81
N ALA A 155 -19.47 12.80 -5.57
CA ALA A 155 -20.85 12.48 -5.18
C ALA A 155 -21.77 13.70 -5.29
N GLY A 156 -21.26 14.90 -5.03
CA GLY A 156 -21.95 16.18 -5.25
C GLY A 156 -21.94 16.66 -6.69
N GLY A 157 -21.38 15.89 -7.64
CA GLY A 157 -21.32 16.23 -9.05
C GLY A 157 -20.39 17.40 -9.39
N SER A 158 -19.36 17.63 -8.59
CA SER A 158 -18.45 18.77 -8.73
C SER A 158 -16.99 18.39 -8.45
N ILE A 159 -16.09 19.33 -8.68
CA ILE A 159 -14.71 19.26 -8.24
C ILE A 159 -14.49 20.40 -7.25
N ASN A 160 -14.44 20.08 -5.98
CA ASN A 160 -14.27 21.06 -4.93
C ASN A 160 -12.82 21.58 -4.91
N GLU A 161 -12.67 22.88 -4.84
CA GLU A 161 -11.35 23.54 -4.83
C GLU A 161 -10.50 23.23 -3.61
N SER A 162 -11.13 23.05 -2.46
CA SER A 162 -10.42 22.74 -1.20
C SER A 162 -9.82 21.34 -1.16
N VAL A 163 -10.23 20.45 -2.06
CA VAL A 163 -9.80 19.04 -2.10
C VAL A 163 -8.43 18.86 -2.74
N GLY A 164 -7.97 19.83 -3.53
CA GLY A 164 -6.71 19.70 -4.29
C GLY A 164 -5.44 19.82 -3.46
N ASN A 165 -5.52 20.04 -2.14
CA ASN A 165 -4.34 20.25 -1.31
C ASN A 165 -3.73 18.89 -0.89
N PHE A 166 -2.95 18.34 -1.80
CA PHE A 166 -2.07 17.22 -1.55
C PHE A 166 -0.87 17.66 -0.71
N ASN A 167 -0.32 16.77 0.10
CA ASN A 167 0.85 17.02 0.92
C ASN A 167 0.69 18.17 1.94
N ARG A 168 -0.45 18.24 2.56
CA ARG A 168 -0.63 19.02 3.79
C ARG A 168 0.10 18.36 4.96
N ARG A 169 0.27 19.04 6.07
CA ARG A 169 0.83 18.53 7.33
C ARG A 169 2.33 18.23 7.29
N ASN A 170 3.09 18.89 6.41
CA ASN A 170 4.53 18.68 6.24
C ASN A 170 4.94 17.20 6.02
N ALA A 171 4.02 16.38 5.59
CA ALA A 171 4.26 14.96 5.37
C ALA A 171 5.09 14.71 4.12
N LYS A 172 5.95 13.70 4.16
CA LYS A 172 6.68 13.19 2.98
C LYS A 172 5.70 12.42 2.09
N THR A 173 5.60 12.83 0.84
CA THR A 173 4.67 12.26 -0.14
C THR A 173 4.89 10.75 -0.34
N GLU A 174 6.14 10.33 -0.44
CA GLU A 174 6.52 8.93 -0.63
C GLU A 174 6.19 8.02 0.57
N LYS A 175 5.78 8.61 1.69
CA LYS A 175 5.33 7.92 2.90
C LYS A 175 3.88 8.21 3.23
N LEU A 176 3.08 8.61 2.25
CA LEU A 176 1.64 8.75 2.37
C LEU A 176 0.91 7.58 1.72
N VAL A 177 -0.20 7.19 2.32
CA VAL A 177 -1.10 6.14 1.84
C VAL A 177 -2.48 6.74 1.67
N TYR A 178 -3.05 6.61 0.47
CA TYR A 178 -4.34 7.17 0.11
C TYR A 178 -5.32 6.11 -0.39
N TRP A 179 -6.60 6.41 -0.27
CA TRP A 179 -7.70 5.62 -0.85
C TRP A 179 -8.87 6.51 -1.26
N GLY A 180 -9.71 6.02 -2.16
CA GLY A 180 -11.02 6.62 -2.44
C GLY A 180 -12.07 6.22 -1.38
N GLU A 181 -11.96 5.00 -0.86
CA GLU A 181 -12.69 4.46 0.29
C GLU A 181 -11.86 3.37 0.96
N SER A 182 -12.17 3.08 2.22
CA SER A 182 -11.61 1.97 3.00
C SER A 182 -12.72 1.04 3.50
N HIS A 183 -12.34 -0.06 4.14
CA HIS A 183 -13.29 -0.96 4.79
C HIS A 183 -14.09 -0.24 5.88
N ASP A 184 -13.49 0.69 6.62
CA ASP A 184 -14.16 1.48 7.65
C ASP A 184 -15.15 2.47 7.07
N THR A 185 -14.74 3.25 6.07
CA THR A 185 -15.65 4.21 5.42
C THR A 185 -16.80 3.52 4.67
N TYR A 186 -16.62 2.24 4.31
CA TYR A 186 -17.66 1.45 3.66
C TYR A 186 -18.60 0.77 4.65
N ALA A 187 -18.06 0.05 5.65
CA ALA A 187 -18.83 -0.91 6.43
C ALA A 187 -19.24 -0.43 7.83
N ASN A 188 -18.59 0.59 8.38
CA ASN A 188 -18.94 1.10 9.72
C ASN A 188 -20.29 1.80 9.74
N ASP A 189 -20.92 1.80 10.92
CA ASP A 189 -22.11 2.59 11.18
C ASP A 189 -21.77 4.07 10.98
N GLY A 190 -22.44 4.73 10.08
CA GLY A 190 -22.04 6.06 9.61
C GLY A 190 -21.05 6.04 8.45
N GLY A 191 -20.60 4.88 7.99
CA GLY A 191 -19.84 4.73 6.77
C GLY A 191 -20.63 5.23 5.57
N GLU A 192 -20.20 6.35 5.01
CA GLU A 192 -20.96 7.02 3.96
C GLU A 192 -20.62 6.50 2.57
N SER A 193 -19.42 5.89 2.41
CA SER A 193 -18.96 5.50 1.08
C SER A 193 -19.79 4.36 0.47
N LYS A 194 -20.39 3.47 1.27
CA LYS A 194 -21.32 2.43 0.78
C LYS A 194 -22.53 2.97 0.03
N ASN A 195 -22.90 4.23 0.28
CA ASN A 195 -24.02 4.91 -0.36
C ASN A 195 -23.60 5.64 -1.65
N LYS A 196 -22.31 5.77 -1.92
CA LYS A 196 -21.77 6.34 -3.15
C LYS A 196 -21.70 5.24 -4.22
N SER A 197 -21.95 5.60 -5.47
CA SER A 197 -21.78 4.67 -6.59
C SER A 197 -20.33 4.22 -6.71
N GLN A 198 -20.09 3.05 -7.29
CA GLN A 198 -18.75 2.57 -7.56
C GLN A 198 -17.98 3.57 -8.42
N ASN A 199 -18.60 4.11 -9.46
CA ASN A 199 -18.00 5.10 -10.34
C ASN A 199 -17.49 6.36 -9.61
N VAL A 200 -18.20 6.85 -8.59
CA VAL A 200 -17.75 7.97 -7.76
C VAL A 200 -16.45 7.62 -7.02
N ILE A 201 -16.36 6.40 -6.49
CA ILE A 201 -15.18 5.93 -5.78
C ILE A 201 -14.01 5.72 -6.75
N ASP A 202 -14.26 5.17 -7.93
CA ASP A 202 -13.22 4.97 -8.96
C ASP A 202 -12.63 6.30 -9.43
N ARG A 203 -13.45 7.33 -9.59
CA ARG A 203 -12.98 8.70 -9.89
C ARG A 203 -12.12 9.26 -8.76
N ALA A 204 -12.53 9.09 -7.50
CA ALA A 204 -11.72 9.51 -6.36
C ALA A 204 -10.40 8.73 -6.32
N TYR A 205 -10.46 7.42 -6.51
CA TYR A 205 -9.28 6.57 -6.58
C TYR A 205 -8.33 6.99 -7.72
N ALA A 206 -8.85 7.26 -8.91
CA ALA A 206 -8.06 7.69 -10.05
C ALA A 206 -7.26 8.96 -9.75
N VAL A 207 -7.87 9.93 -9.07
CA VAL A 207 -7.15 11.15 -8.67
C VAL A 207 -6.08 10.89 -7.62
N VAL A 208 -6.39 10.10 -6.58
CA VAL A 208 -5.40 9.83 -5.52
C VAL A 208 -4.25 8.96 -6.01
N ALA A 209 -4.53 7.97 -6.87
CA ALA A 209 -3.51 7.12 -7.47
C ALA A 209 -2.65 7.87 -8.51
N GLY A 210 -3.15 8.96 -9.07
CA GLY A 210 -2.38 9.82 -9.97
C GLY A 210 -1.25 10.60 -9.30
N ASN A 211 -1.23 10.69 -7.96
CA ASN A 211 -0.21 11.43 -7.24
C ASN A 211 1.17 10.75 -7.27
N ASN A 212 2.21 11.58 -7.19
CA ASN A 212 3.58 11.11 -7.17
C ASN A 212 3.98 10.57 -5.80
N GLY A 213 4.57 9.38 -5.79
CA GLY A 213 5.26 8.79 -4.64
C GLY A 213 4.35 8.18 -3.58
N ALA A 214 3.10 8.60 -3.48
CA ALA A 214 2.15 8.05 -2.51
C ALA A 214 1.70 6.62 -2.89
N THR A 215 1.42 5.80 -1.88
CA THR A 215 0.80 4.50 -2.09
C THR A 215 -0.72 4.66 -2.20
N ALA A 216 -1.32 4.16 -3.27
CA ALA A 216 -2.76 4.15 -3.44
C ALA A 216 -3.34 2.77 -3.11
N LEU A 217 -4.34 2.72 -2.22
CA LEU A 217 -5.05 1.51 -1.86
C LEU A 217 -6.43 1.48 -2.51
N TYR A 218 -6.75 0.39 -3.18
CA TYR A 218 -8.08 0.14 -3.75
C TYR A 218 -8.85 -0.84 -2.86
N PHE A 219 -10.05 -0.46 -2.43
CA PHE A 219 -10.92 -1.32 -1.64
C PHE A 219 -11.86 -2.11 -2.55
N SER A 220 -11.73 -3.44 -2.54
CA SER A 220 -12.64 -4.34 -3.26
C SER A 220 -13.93 -4.52 -2.45
N ARG A 221 -14.98 -3.84 -2.85
CA ARG A 221 -16.27 -3.86 -2.15
C ARG A 221 -16.81 -5.27 -2.01
N PRO A 222 -17.30 -5.66 -0.82
CA PRO A 222 -18.06 -6.90 -0.66
C PRO A 222 -19.42 -6.80 -1.37
N ALA A 223 -20.06 -7.95 -1.61
CA ALA A 223 -21.39 -7.98 -2.22
C ALA A 223 -22.47 -7.40 -1.30
N GLN A 224 -22.28 -7.52 0.01
CA GLN A 224 -23.22 -7.03 1.02
C GLN A 224 -22.83 -5.63 1.50
N LYS A 225 -23.82 -4.78 1.76
CA LYS A 225 -23.60 -3.40 2.24
C LYS A 225 -23.69 -3.26 3.75
N ALA A 226 -24.48 -4.10 4.40
CA ALA A 226 -24.64 -4.06 5.84
C ALA A 226 -23.49 -4.82 6.52
N LYS A 227 -22.83 -4.19 7.49
CA LYS A 227 -21.69 -4.77 8.21
C LYS A 227 -21.95 -6.18 8.72
N ASN A 228 -23.13 -6.40 9.31
CA ASN A 228 -23.51 -7.69 9.90
C ASN A 228 -23.81 -8.79 8.86
N ASP A 229 -24.00 -8.42 7.60
CA ASP A 229 -24.28 -9.37 6.52
C ASP A 229 -23.00 -9.82 5.82
N ILE A 230 -21.89 -9.10 6.00
CA ILE A 230 -20.57 -9.48 5.49
C ILE A 230 -20.02 -10.61 6.35
N LYS A 231 -19.74 -11.75 5.71
CA LYS A 231 -19.27 -12.95 6.40
C LYS A 231 -17.80 -13.21 6.13
N PHE A 232 -17.14 -13.84 7.08
CA PHE A 232 -15.77 -14.32 6.90
C PHE A 232 -15.71 -15.29 5.70
N GLY A 233 -14.80 -14.99 4.78
CA GLY A 233 -14.65 -15.76 3.54
C GLY A 233 -15.49 -15.26 2.36
N ASP A 234 -16.33 -14.24 2.53
CA ASP A 234 -17.00 -13.58 1.41
C ASP A 234 -15.99 -12.98 0.45
N LYS A 235 -16.27 -13.15 -0.85
CA LYS A 235 -15.39 -12.59 -1.88
C LYS A 235 -15.70 -11.11 -2.09
N GLY A 236 -14.65 -10.32 -2.18
CA GLY A 236 -14.73 -8.94 -2.67
C GLY A 236 -14.97 -8.89 -4.18
N SER A 237 -15.37 -7.74 -4.67
CA SER A 237 -15.49 -7.44 -6.09
C SER A 237 -14.15 -7.64 -6.82
N VAL A 238 -14.21 -8.03 -8.08
CA VAL A 238 -13.05 -8.07 -8.99
C VAL A 238 -12.94 -6.83 -9.86
N HIS A 239 -13.67 -5.79 -9.55
CA HIS A 239 -13.74 -4.52 -10.30
C HIS A 239 -12.37 -3.83 -10.44
N PHE A 240 -11.40 -4.14 -9.58
CA PHE A 240 -10.02 -3.68 -9.76
C PHE A 240 -9.35 -4.13 -11.07
N LYS A 241 -9.97 -5.08 -11.80
CA LYS A 241 -9.54 -5.55 -13.13
C LYS A 241 -10.13 -4.71 -14.26
N ASP A 242 -11.16 -3.94 -14.00
CA ASP A 242 -11.82 -3.12 -15.01
C ASP A 242 -10.90 -1.97 -15.43
N ALA A 243 -11.03 -1.51 -16.67
CA ALA A 243 -10.05 -0.62 -17.29
C ALA A 243 -9.82 0.67 -16.49
N GLU A 244 -10.90 1.25 -15.93
CA GLU A 244 -10.86 2.49 -15.15
C GLU A 244 -10.04 2.40 -13.85
N VAL A 245 -9.80 1.20 -13.33
CA VAL A 245 -8.94 0.97 -12.17
C VAL A 245 -7.58 0.40 -12.60
N ALA A 246 -7.59 -0.62 -13.44
CA ALA A 246 -6.36 -1.28 -13.87
C ALA A 246 -5.40 -0.32 -14.60
N GLN A 247 -5.93 0.52 -15.52
CA GLN A 247 -5.09 1.45 -16.28
C GLN A 247 -4.59 2.62 -15.43
N VAL A 248 -5.36 3.04 -14.42
CA VAL A 248 -4.91 4.00 -13.41
C VAL A 248 -3.67 3.44 -12.68
N ASN A 249 -3.72 2.18 -12.23
CA ASN A 249 -2.59 1.52 -11.58
C ASN A 249 -1.38 1.35 -12.52
N HIS A 250 -1.61 0.98 -13.77
CA HIS A 250 -0.54 0.84 -14.76
C HIS A 250 0.14 2.19 -15.01
N MET A 251 -0.63 3.27 -15.20
CA MET A 251 -0.08 4.62 -15.38
C MET A 251 0.71 5.07 -14.14
N HIS A 252 0.19 4.81 -12.94
CA HIS A 252 0.90 5.12 -11.70
C HIS A 252 2.30 4.46 -11.67
N ASN A 253 2.38 3.19 -12.03
CA ASN A 253 3.64 2.45 -12.06
C ASN A 253 4.58 2.93 -13.17
N VAL A 254 4.05 3.19 -14.38
CA VAL A 254 4.85 3.72 -15.52
C VAL A 254 5.45 5.07 -15.17
N CYS A 255 4.71 5.91 -14.46
CA CYS A 255 5.14 7.25 -14.07
C CYS A 255 5.82 7.31 -12.68
N ALA A 256 6.22 6.16 -12.12
CA ALA A 256 6.86 6.13 -10.80
C ALA A 256 8.08 7.05 -10.73
N GLY A 257 8.18 7.84 -9.67
CA GLY A 257 9.25 8.82 -9.47
C GLY A 257 9.12 10.12 -10.26
N GLU A 258 8.16 10.24 -11.19
CA GLU A 258 7.92 11.49 -11.90
C GLU A 258 7.09 12.46 -11.05
N PRO A 259 7.40 13.76 -11.05
CA PRO A 259 6.54 14.76 -10.42
C PRO A 259 5.15 14.76 -11.04
N ASN A 260 4.13 15.15 -10.29
CA ASN A 260 2.77 15.35 -10.81
C ASN A 260 2.36 16.82 -10.74
N TYR A 261 1.45 17.18 -11.60
CA TYR A 261 0.78 18.46 -11.60
C TYR A 261 -0.73 18.24 -11.64
N TYR A 262 -1.41 18.68 -10.58
CA TYR A 262 -2.87 18.65 -10.52
C TYR A 262 -3.45 19.89 -11.19
N VAL A 263 -4.31 19.68 -12.17
CA VAL A 263 -5.05 20.74 -12.86
C VAL A 263 -6.53 20.50 -12.73
N LYS A 264 -7.32 21.58 -12.75
CA LYS A 264 -8.79 21.54 -12.75
C LYS A 264 -9.37 22.73 -13.50
N GLY A 265 -10.56 22.56 -14.01
CA GLY A 265 -11.32 23.60 -14.68
C GLY A 265 -12.47 23.00 -15.49
N ASN A 266 -13.55 23.76 -15.66
CA ASN A 266 -14.71 23.34 -16.48
C ASN A 266 -15.29 21.96 -16.10
N GLY A 267 -15.33 21.64 -14.80
CA GLY A 267 -15.87 20.38 -14.30
C GLY A 267 -15.02 19.14 -14.65
N VAL A 268 -13.74 19.31 -14.95
CA VAL A 268 -12.76 18.25 -15.17
C VAL A 268 -11.49 18.53 -14.35
N CYS A 269 -10.86 17.49 -13.85
CA CYS A 269 -9.53 17.58 -13.26
C CYS A 269 -8.58 16.56 -13.89
N ALA A 270 -7.28 16.78 -13.74
CA ALA A 270 -6.30 15.83 -14.21
C ALA A 270 -5.06 15.80 -13.29
N GLN A 271 -4.46 14.62 -13.19
CA GLN A 271 -3.11 14.43 -12.69
C GLN A 271 -2.18 14.24 -13.89
N VAL A 272 -1.36 15.22 -14.16
CA VAL A 272 -0.45 15.24 -15.32
C VAL A 272 0.97 14.88 -14.86
N ARG A 273 1.59 13.95 -15.56
CA ARG A 273 2.95 13.46 -15.37
C ARG A 273 3.76 13.66 -16.66
N LYS A 274 5.05 13.40 -16.64
CA LYS A 274 5.90 13.49 -17.85
C LYS A 274 5.56 12.43 -18.89
N SER A 275 5.15 11.24 -18.44
CA SER A 275 4.89 10.08 -19.30
C SER A 275 3.41 9.72 -19.43
N GLY A 276 2.50 10.43 -18.77
CA GLY A 276 1.06 10.16 -18.82
C GLY A 276 0.20 11.19 -18.11
N ALA A 277 -1.12 11.00 -18.21
CA ALA A 277 -2.10 11.76 -17.45
C ALA A 277 -3.33 10.91 -17.13
N ILE A 278 -3.93 11.18 -15.98
CA ILE A 278 -5.26 10.68 -15.58
C ILE A 278 -6.20 11.88 -15.61
N ILE A 279 -7.28 11.77 -16.35
CA ILE A 279 -8.26 12.83 -16.56
C ILE A 279 -9.59 12.35 -16.01
N VAL A 280 -10.22 13.13 -15.13
CA VAL A 280 -11.43 12.72 -14.40
C VAL A 280 -12.50 13.80 -14.48
N LEU A 281 -13.72 13.40 -14.87
CA LEU A 281 -14.88 14.27 -14.86
C LEU A 281 -15.44 14.43 -13.45
N GLY A 282 -15.78 15.66 -13.06
CA GLY A 282 -16.48 15.96 -11.80
C GLY A 282 -17.88 15.38 -11.76
N SER A 283 -18.55 15.34 -12.90
CA SER A 283 -19.89 14.77 -13.09
C SER A 283 -20.14 14.41 -14.55
N GLY A 284 -21.19 13.61 -14.78
CA GLY A 284 -21.54 13.16 -16.12
C GLY A 284 -20.53 12.19 -16.73
N SER A 285 -20.68 11.92 -18.00
CA SER A 285 -19.85 11.02 -18.80
C SER A 285 -19.89 11.46 -20.27
N ASP A 286 -19.14 10.76 -21.13
CA ASP A 286 -19.22 10.92 -22.60
C ASP A 286 -19.13 12.36 -23.08
N ARG A 287 -18.04 13.04 -22.79
CA ARG A 287 -17.84 14.42 -23.26
C ARG A 287 -16.42 14.73 -23.64
N ASP A 288 -16.30 15.71 -24.53
CA ASP A 288 -15.03 16.30 -24.88
C ASP A 288 -14.51 17.21 -23.77
N VAL A 289 -13.23 17.16 -23.54
CA VAL A 289 -12.54 17.94 -22.50
C VAL A 289 -11.26 18.54 -23.05
N THR A 290 -10.87 19.64 -22.42
CA THR A 290 -9.53 20.23 -22.56
C THR A 290 -9.02 20.62 -21.18
N VAL A 291 -7.84 20.12 -20.81
CA VAL A 291 -7.16 20.47 -19.57
C VAL A 291 -5.76 21.00 -19.87
N ALA A 292 -5.17 21.74 -18.94
CA ALA A 292 -3.81 22.21 -19.09
C ALA A 292 -2.81 21.03 -19.07
N ASN A 293 -1.79 21.13 -19.92
CA ASN A 293 -0.65 20.20 -19.91
C ASN A 293 0.39 20.67 -18.88
N GLY A 294 0.13 20.37 -17.61
CA GLY A 294 0.96 20.81 -16.49
C GLY A 294 0.88 22.32 -16.25
N ALA A 295 1.99 22.91 -15.89
CA ALA A 295 2.08 24.35 -15.61
C ALA A 295 2.14 25.24 -16.88
N GLY A 296 1.99 24.65 -18.05
CA GLY A 296 2.06 25.39 -19.32
C GLY A 296 3.48 25.76 -19.76
N ASP A 297 4.50 25.19 -19.12
CA ASP A 297 5.92 25.42 -19.43
C ASP A 297 6.51 24.42 -20.44
N GLY A 298 5.66 23.57 -21.01
CA GLY A 298 6.05 22.56 -22.01
C GLY A 298 6.90 21.40 -21.48
N LYS A 299 7.06 21.27 -20.16
CA LYS A 299 7.91 20.26 -19.54
C LYS A 299 7.18 18.99 -19.13
N TRP A 300 5.89 18.92 -19.35
CA TRP A 300 5.06 17.79 -18.92
C TRP A 300 4.87 16.76 -20.04
N LEU A 301 3.66 16.31 -20.28
CA LEU A 301 3.43 15.28 -21.28
C LEU A 301 3.81 15.78 -22.67
N LYS A 302 4.64 15.02 -23.41
CA LYS A 302 5.12 15.41 -24.75
C LYS A 302 3.95 15.55 -25.73
N SER A 303 4.07 16.52 -26.64
CA SER A 303 3.11 16.72 -27.72
C SER A 303 2.98 15.47 -28.60
N GLY A 304 1.76 15.13 -28.97
CA GLY A 304 1.45 13.93 -29.74
C GLY A 304 0.01 13.48 -29.56
N THR A 305 -0.34 12.37 -30.19
CA THR A 305 -1.63 11.70 -30.03
C THR A 305 -1.46 10.48 -29.12
N TYR A 306 -2.24 10.40 -28.09
CA TYR A 306 -2.22 9.32 -27.11
C TYR A 306 -3.56 8.57 -27.12
N LYS A 307 -3.50 7.26 -27.06
CA LYS A 307 -4.69 6.43 -26.89
C LYS A 307 -5.19 6.55 -25.43
N ASP A 308 -6.50 6.75 -25.28
CA ASP A 308 -7.15 6.54 -23.99
C ASP A 308 -7.22 5.03 -23.70
N MET A 309 -6.60 4.60 -22.62
CA MET A 309 -6.49 3.20 -22.24
C MET A 309 -7.76 2.69 -21.55
N VAL A 310 -8.69 3.57 -21.20
CA VAL A 310 -10.00 3.25 -20.60
C VAL A 310 -11.09 3.25 -21.66
N GLY A 311 -11.38 4.40 -22.25
CA GLY A 311 -12.45 4.55 -23.24
C GLY A 311 -12.06 4.17 -24.68
N GLY A 312 -10.77 3.96 -24.94
CA GLY A 312 -10.28 3.57 -26.28
C GLY A 312 -10.22 4.69 -27.31
N GLY A 313 -10.60 5.90 -26.96
CA GLY A 313 -10.50 7.10 -27.79
C GLY A 313 -9.05 7.62 -27.91
N ALA A 314 -8.90 8.82 -28.45
CA ALA A 314 -7.60 9.46 -28.58
C ALA A 314 -7.61 10.86 -27.95
N PHE A 315 -6.47 11.21 -27.35
CA PHE A 315 -6.20 12.55 -26.85
C PHE A 315 -5.08 13.20 -27.63
N THR A 316 -5.29 14.43 -28.02
CA THR A 316 -4.25 15.28 -28.62
C THR A 316 -3.59 16.11 -27.52
N VAL A 317 -2.28 15.98 -27.42
CA VAL A 317 -1.46 16.72 -26.47
C VAL A 317 -0.61 17.72 -27.24
N ASN A 318 -0.60 18.95 -26.79
CA ASN A 318 0.34 19.98 -27.23
C ASN A 318 1.09 20.59 -26.01
N ALA A 319 1.93 21.56 -26.24
CA ALA A 319 2.74 22.17 -25.16
C ALA A 319 1.89 22.76 -24.00
N SER A 320 0.63 23.12 -24.25
CA SER A 320 -0.20 23.83 -23.28
C SER A 320 -1.44 23.03 -22.84
N THR A 321 -1.92 22.12 -23.67
CA THR A 321 -3.21 21.45 -23.43
C THR A 321 -3.20 19.96 -23.75
N ILE A 322 -4.09 19.24 -23.10
CA ILE A 322 -4.49 17.87 -23.37
C ILE A 322 -5.97 17.90 -23.70
N SER A 323 -6.37 17.49 -24.91
CA SER A 323 -7.75 17.54 -25.39
C SER A 323 -8.18 16.20 -25.95
N GLY A 324 -9.37 15.75 -25.64
CA GLY A 324 -9.91 14.49 -26.12
C GLY A 324 -11.28 14.18 -25.51
N HIS A 325 -11.77 12.99 -25.81
CA HIS A 325 -13.08 12.52 -25.35
C HIS A 325 -12.91 11.60 -24.12
N VAL A 326 -13.61 11.90 -23.03
CA VAL A 326 -13.70 11.04 -21.84
C VAL A 326 -15.01 10.24 -21.93
N GLY A 327 -14.91 8.92 -21.93
CA GLY A 327 -16.03 8.01 -22.10
C GLY A 327 -16.92 7.82 -20.86
N GLU A 328 -17.69 6.72 -20.85
CA GLU A 328 -18.78 6.44 -19.89
C GLU A 328 -18.34 6.40 -18.42
N SER A 329 -17.13 5.91 -18.11
CA SER A 329 -16.63 5.88 -16.73
C SER A 329 -16.38 7.28 -16.16
N GLY A 330 -16.23 8.31 -17.02
CA GLY A 330 -15.79 9.64 -16.63
C GLY A 330 -14.31 9.70 -16.23
N ILE A 331 -13.55 8.66 -16.59
CA ILE A 331 -12.11 8.54 -16.37
C ILE A 331 -11.46 8.24 -17.71
N ALA A 332 -10.41 8.97 -18.06
CA ALA A 332 -9.52 8.66 -19.15
C ALA A 332 -8.08 8.56 -18.63
N VAL A 333 -7.35 7.60 -19.15
CA VAL A 333 -5.95 7.36 -18.77
C VAL A 333 -5.11 7.30 -20.03
N ILE A 334 -4.21 8.24 -20.17
CA ILE A 334 -3.28 8.30 -21.31
C ILE A 334 -1.84 8.21 -20.81
N TYR A 335 -1.09 7.33 -21.40
CA TYR A 335 0.35 7.24 -21.14
C TYR A 335 1.06 6.58 -22.33
N ASN A 336 2.34 6.84 -22.42
CA ASN A 336 3.15 6.16 -23.41
C ASN A 336 3.42 4.74 -22.86
N ALA A 337 2.54 3.81 -23.21
CA ALA A 337 2.82 2.40 -23.07
C ALA A 337 3.85 2.01 -24.13
N GLY A 338 5.08 2.51 -23.99
CA GLY A 338 6.21 1.90 -24.67
C GLY A 338 6.21 0.40 -24.37
N PRO A 339 6.84 -0.44 -25.16
CA PRO A 339 6.94 -1.85 -24.84
C PRO A 339 7.41 -1.92 -23.39
N ILE A 340 6.65 -2.64 -22.57
CA ILE A 340 7.08 -2.96 -21.21
C ILE A 340 8.41 -3.66 -21.41
N VAL A 341 9.51 -3.00 -21.07
CA VAL A 341 10.83 -3.64 -21.07
C VAL A 341 10.78 -4.56 -19.87
N LEU A 342 10.29 -5.76 -20.12
CA LEU A 342 10.26 -6.82 -19.12
C LEU A 342 11.71 -7.11 -18.77
N THR A 343 12.09 -6.84 -17.55
CA THR A 343 13.42 -7.15 -17.04
C THR A 343 13.48 -8.63 -16.70
N PRO A 344 14.43 -9.40 -17.21
CA PRO A 344 14.59 -10.78 -16.80
C PRO A 344 14.96 -10.85 -15.32
N GLU A 345 14.30 -11.72 -14.57
CA GLU A 345 14.54 -11.89 -13.12
C GLU A 345 14.35 -13.33 -12.68
N VAL A 346 14.81 -13.65 -11.48
CA VAL A 346 14.50 -14.90 -10.78
C VAL A 346 13.75 -14.58 -9.50
N VAL A 347 12.55 -15.11 -9.38
CA VAL A 347 11.73 -15.01 -8.16
C VAL A 347 11.93 -16.26 -7.33
N PHE A 348 12.07 -16.08 -6.01
CA PHE A 348 12.32 -17.15 -5.06
C PHE A 348 11.16 -17.35 -4.12
N ASN A 349 10.86 -18.63 -3.84
CA ASN A 349 9.94 -19.05 -2.80
C ASN A 349 10.62 -20.13 -1.93
N PRO A 350 10.80 -19.88 -0.62
CA PRO A 350 10.42 -18.69 0.13
C PRO A 350 11.19 -17.42 -0.32
N ALA A 351 10.63 -16.26 0.03
CA ALA A 351 11.20 -14.95 -0.34
C ALA A 351 12.55 -14.68 0.34
N ASP A 352 13.27 -13.71 -0.21
CA ASP A 352 14.52 -13.19 0.40
C ASP A 352 14.30 -12.77 1.86
N GLY A 353 15.29 -13.02 2.71
CA GLY A 353 15.24 -12.73 4.15
C GLY A 353 14.53 -13.79 5.00
N THR A 354 13.93 -14.83 4.40
CA THR A 354 13.24 -15.88 5.17
C THR A 354 14.21 -16.63 6.09
N ALA A 355 13.80 -16.79 7.36
CA ALA A 355 14.51 -17.63 8.32
C ALA A 355 13.97 -19.07 8.29
N PHE A 356 14.82 -20.06 8.51
CA PHE A 356 14.44 -21.48 8.59
C PHE A 356 15.17 -22.17 9.73
N SER A 357 14.52 -23.17 10.35
CA SER A 357 15.05 -23.90 11.50
C SER A 357 15.38 -25.37 11.19
N ASP A 358 14.91 -25.88 10.07
CA ASP A 358 15.20 -27.23 9.63
C ASP A 358 16.65 -27.40 9.19
N GLU A 359 17.10 -28.65 9.02
CA GLU A 359 18.44 -28.91 8.54
C GLU A 359 18.69 -28.32 7.16
N THR A 360 17.68 -28.32 6.32
CA THR A 360 17.69 -27.78 4.95
C THR A 360 16.46 -26.94 4.69
N LEU A 361 16.55 -26.07 3.67
CA LEU A 361 15.45 -25.28 3.12
C LEU A 361 15.24 -25.66 1.66
N ASN A 362 13.99 -25.96 1.29
CA ASN A 362 13.61 -26.10 -0.11
C ASN A 362 13.26 -24.72 -0.68
N VAL A 363 14.00 -24.31 -1.69
CA VAL A 363 13.83 -23.02 -2.37
C VAL A 363 13.42 -23.28 -3.81
N THR A 364 12.28 -22.77 -4.23
CA THR A 364 11.86 -22.78 -5.64
C THR A 364 12.33 -21.48 -6.28
N ALA A 365 13.14 -21.58 -7.33
CA ALA A 365 13.54 -20.45 -8.17
C ALA A 365 12.75 -20.50 -9.48
N THR A 366 12.06 -19.39 -9.81
CA THR A 366 11.23 -19.26 -11.01
C THR A 366 11.80 -18.14 -11.89
N PRO A 367 12.28 -18.44 -13.12
CA PRO A 367 12.70 -17.41 -14.03
C PRO A 367 11.48 -16.70 -14.61
N LEU A 368 11.46 -15.38 -14.56
CA LEU A 368 10.44 -14.52 -15.17
C LEU A 368 11.07 -13.69 -16.28
N ASN A 369 10.36 -13.56 -17.40
CA ASN A 369 10.82 -12.79 -18.57
C ASN A 369 12.22 -13.21 -19.07
N ALA A 370 12.61 -14.46 -18.81
CA ALA A 370 13.94 -14.98 -19.12
C ALA A 370 13.83 -16.30 -19.91
N VAL A 371 14.72 -16.47 -20.88
CA VAL A 371 14.87 -17.73 -21.62
C VAL A 371 15.87 -18.67 -20.94
N SER A 372 16.72 -18.14 -20.08
CA SER A 372 17.66 -18.91 -19.26
C SER A 372 17.96 -18.18 -17.94
N ALA A 373 18.20 -18.98 -16.92
CA ALA A 373 18.65 -18.49 -15.62
C ALA A 373 19.66 -19.45 -15.00
N TRP A 374 20.44 -18.98 -14.06
CA TRP A 374 21.24 -19.83 -13.18
C TRP A 374 21.20 -19.28 -11.73
N ILE A 375 21.41 -20.17 -10.79
CA ILE A 375 21.71 -19.84 -9.40
C ILE A 375 23.07 -20.38 -9.00
N GLN A 376 23.65 -19.77 -7.95
CA GLN A 376 24.88 -20.23 -7.31
C GLN A 376 24.74 -20.05 -5.80
N VAL A 377 24.76 -21.16 -5.07
CA VAL A 377 24.60 -21.18 -3.62
C VAL A 377 25.96 -21.07 -2.95
N ASN A 378 26.14 -20.06 -2.07
CA ASN A 378 27.35 -19.81 -1.28
C ASN A 378 28.66 -19.85 -2.10
N GLY A 379 28.61 -19.40 -3.36
CA GLY A 379 29.78 -19.41 -4.26
C GLY A 379 30.14 -20.79 -4.83
N GLY A 380 29.29 -21.81 -4.66
CA GLY A 380 29.46 -23.15 -5.25
C GLY A 380 29.29 -23.21 -6.76
N GLU A 381 28.89 -24.33 -7.30
CA GLU A 381 28.63 -24.48 -8.74
C GLU A 381 27.37 -23.75 -9.22
N LYS A 382 27.44 -23.21 -10.43
CA LYS A 382 26.26 -22.62 -11.10
C LYS A 382 25.31 -23.70 -11.59
N GLN A 383 24.05 -23.60 -11.23
CA GLN A 383 22.99 -24.51 -11.66
C GLN A 383 22.03 -23.77 -12.58
N THR A 384 21.96 -24.18 -13.85
CA THR A 384 21.12 -23.55 -14.86
C THR A 384 19.72 -24.14 -14.90
N PHE A 385 18.73 -23.32 -15.29
CA PHE A 385 17.35 -23.73 -15.48
C PHE A 385 16.61 -22.73 -16.41
N THR A 386 15.50 -23.20 -17.01
CA THR A 386 14.67 -22.42 -17.94
C THR A 386 13.21 -22.37 -17.50
N ALA A 387 12.86 -23.10 -16.46
CA ALA A 387 11.53 -23.16 -15.84
C ALA A 387 11.68 -23.21 -14.32
N ALA A 388 10.59 -23.06 -13.58
CA ALA A 388 10.62 -23.16 -12.12
C ALA A 388 11.29 -24.46 -11.67
N LYS A 389 12.28 -24.34 -10.79
CA LYS A 389 13.07 -25.47 -10.29
C LYS A 389 13.27 -25.34 -8.79
N GLN A 390 13.12 -26.44 -8.09
CA GLN A 390 13.37 -26.53 -6.65
C GLN A 390 14.83 -26.89 -6.38
N PHE A 391 15.40 -26.24 -5.40
CA PHE A 391 16.76 -26.45 -4.89
C PHE A 391 16.68 -26.68 -3.38
N THR A 392 17.47 -27.62 -2.87
CA THR A 392 17.61 -27.84 -1.42
C THR A 392 18.91 -27.20 -0.96
N VAL A 393 18.84 -26.29 0.00
CA VAL A 393 19.98 -25.48 0.46
C VAL A 393 20.12 -25.55 1.99
N GLY A 394 21.25 -25.16 2.53
CA GLY A 394 21.46 -24.96 3.97
C GLY A 394 22.00 -26.17 4.76
N ALA A 395 22.19 -27.37 4.15
CA ALA A 395 22.75 -28.53 4.84
C ALA A 395 24.12 -28.21 5.49
N ASP A 396 24.99 -27.52 4.77
CA ASP A 396 26.36 -27.20 5.18
C ASP A 396 26.48 -25.87 5.95
N VAL A 397 25.35 -25.27 6.33
CA VAL A 397 25.33 -23.97 6.99
C VAL A 397 25.00 -24.12 8.46
N ALA A 398 25.87 -23.58 9.32
CA ALA A 398 25.66 -23.58 10.76
C ALA A 398 24.50 -22.64 11.18
N TYR A 399 23.84 -22.96 12.29
CA TYR A 399 22.84 -22.07 12.89
C TYR A 399 23.40 -20.67 13.18
N GLY A 400 22.63 -19.64 12.89
CA GLY A 400 22.99 -18.22 13.00
C GLY A 400 23.71 -17.68 11.76
N LYS A 401 24.00 -18.52 10.76
CA LYS A 401 24.63 -18.13 9.50
C LYS A 401 23.61 -18.04 8.36
N ASN A 402 24.00 -17.37 7.30
CA ASN A 402 23.19 -17.17 6.11
C ASN A 402 23.55 -18.15 5.00
N VAL A 403 22.52 -18.55 4.25
CA VAL A 403 22.66 -19.12 2.90
C VAL A 403 22.45 -17.98 1.92
N THR A 404 23.44 -17.70 1.08
CA THR A 404 23.32 -16.68 0.02
C THR A 404 23.22 -17.37 -1.33
N ILE A 405 22.18 -17.04 -2.09
CA ILE A 405 21.98 -17.50 -3.47
C ILE A 405 22.19 -16.29 -4.37
N THR A 406 23.24 -16.29 -5.17
CA THR A 406 23.35 -15.36 -6.30
C THR A 406 22.68 -15.94 -7.52
N TRP A 407 22.11 -15.09 -8.35
CA TRP A 407 21.40 -15.51 -9.55
C TRP A 407 21.66 -14.60 -10.73
N SER A 408 21.38 -15.13 -11.91
CA SER A 408 21.32 -14.36 -13.14
C SER A 408 20.18 -14.89 -14.01
N ALA A 409 19.54 -13.99 -14.74
CA ALA A 409 18.50 -14.30 -15.72
C ALA A 409 18.79 -13.55 -17.03
N THR A 410 18.57 -14.20 -18.17
CA THR A 410 18.81 -13.63 -19.50
C THR A 410 17.55 -13.76 -20.34
N ASP A 411 17.11 -12.67 -20.95
CA ASP A 411 15.95 -12.63 -21.86
C ASP A 411 16.29 -13.10 -23.27
N LYS A 412 15.28 -13.11 -24.14
CA LYS A 412 15.42 -13.52 -25.55
C LYS A 412 16.24 -12.54 -26.38
N GLU A 413 16.39 -11.30 -25.97
CA GLU A 413 17.25 -10.28 -26.60
C GLU A 413 18.69 -10.34 -26.08
N GLY A 414 19.00 -11.20 -25.12
CA GLY A 414 20.34 -11.35 -24.54
C GLY A 414 20.63 -10.37 -23.40
N LYS A 415 19.65 -9.57 -22.96
CA LYS A 415 19.78 -8.74 -21.78
C LYS A 415 19.87 -9.62 -20.54
N THR A 416 20.82 -9.33 -19.68
CA THR A 416 21.07 -10.11 -18.46
C THR A 416 20.95 -9.24 -17.23
N GLU A 417 20.24 -9.75 -16.23
CA GLU A 417 20.16 -9.16 -14.89
C GLU A 417 20.71 -10.16 -13.85
N THR A 418 21.20 -9.61 -12.76
CA THR A 418 21.78 -10.41 -11.66
C THR A 418 21.32 -9.87 -10.32
N GLY A 419 21.25 -10.74 -9.32
CA GLY A 419 20.90 -10.38 -7.96
C GLY A 419 21.31 -11.43 -6.96
N SER A 420 20.87 -11.25 -5.72
CA SER A 420 21.06 -12.24 -4.67
C SER A 420 19.88 -12.27 -3.71
N VAL A 421 19.66 -13.43 -3.10
CA VAL A 421 18.73 -13.62 -1.98
C VAL A 421 19.46 -14.32 -0.85
N THR A 422 19.01 -14.08 0.38
CA THR A 422 19.67 -14.58 1.58
C THR A 422 18.64 -15.23 2.51
N TYR A 423 18.94 -16.40 3.02
CA TYR A 423 18.14 -17.14 3.99
C TYR A 423 18.94 -17.34 5.28
N LYS A 424 18.31 -17.12 6.44
CA LYS A 424 18.99 -17.25 7.73
C LYS A 424 18.63 -18.56 8.40
N LYS A 425 19.62 -19.42 8.67
CA LYS A 425 19.42 -20.64 9.46
C LYS A 425 19.38 -20.28 10.95
N VAL A 426 18.27 -20.54 11.62
CA VAL A 426 18.03 -20.21 13.03
C VAL A 426 17.74 -21.48 13.83
N LYS A 427 18.03 -21.49 15.13
CA LYS A 427 17.59 -22.59 16.00
C LYS A 427 16.07 -22.58 16.10
N ALA A 428 15.45 -23.75 16.10
CA ALA A 428 14.01 -23.87 16.36
C ALA A 428 13.68 -23.26 17.73
N TYR A 429 12.60 -22.49 17.79
CA TYR A 429 12.06 -22.00 19.06
C TYR A 429 11.47 -23.19 19.82
N VAL A 430 11.99 -23.45 21.01
CA VAL A 430 11.39 -24.37 21.97
C VAL A 430 10.68 -23.53 23.02
N PRO A 431 9.32 -23.55 23.08
CA PRO A 431 8.62 -22.86 24.14
C PRO A 431 9.06 -23.40 25.52
N ALA A 432 9.34 -22.49 26.45
CA ALA A 432 9.62 -22.85 27.84
C ALA A 432 8.34 -23.27 28.56
#